data_22af4c9c9c61f82639a5fd4149fa77b0
#
_entry.id   22af4c9c9c61f82639a5fd4149fa77b0
#
_cell.length_a   1.000
_cell.length_b   1.000
_cell.length_c   1.000
_cell.angle_alpha   90.00
_cell.angle_beta   90.00
_cell.angle_gamma   90.00
#
_symmetry.space_group_name_H-M   'P 1'
#
loop_
_entity.id
_entity.type
_entity.pdbx_description
1 polymer ?
#
loop_
_entity_poly.entity_id
_entity_poly.type
_entity_poly.pdbx_seq_one_letter_code
_entity_poly.pdbx_strand_id
1 'polypeptide(L)'
;MQTIHTSQDLGTALKAARKQLALTQPQLAMAAGVGVRFIVDLEAGKPTLRLENVLRVIAALGGQLQLEGLPRAAATRGAEHEA
;
A
#
# COMPACT_ATOMS: atom_id res chain seq x y z
N MET A 1 -6.53 12.75 -5.60
CA MET A 1 -5.78 11.50 -5.85
C MET A 1 -4.30 11.79 -5.85
N GLN A 2 -3.51 10.94 -5.25
CA GLN A 2 -2.06 11.12 -5.17
C GLN A 2 -1.36 10.24 -6.19
N THR A 3 -0.26 10.77 -6.74
CA THR A 3 0.59 9.98 -7.61
C THR A 3 1.79 9.50 -6.81
N ILE A 4 2.02 8.20 -6.81
CA ILE A 4 3.08 7.56 -6.06
C ILE A 4 4.17 7.14 -7.02
N HIS A 5 5.37 7.71 -6.86
CA HIS A 5 6.51 7.38 -7.71
C HIS A 5 7.63 6.69 -6.93
N THR A 6 7.64 6.82 -5.60
CA THR A 6 8.71 6.28 -4.78
C THR A 6 8.13 5.60 -3.56
N SER A 7 8.95 4.75 -2.92
CA SER A 7 8.54 4.14 -1.66
C SER A 7 8.31 5.20 -0.58
N GLN A 8 9.01 6.32 -0.66
CA GLN A 8 8.83 7.42 0.27
C GLN A 8 7.47 8.08 0.06
N ASP A 9 7.06 8.29 -1.20
CA ASP A 9 5.74 8.82 -1.50
C ASP A 9 4.66 7.93 -0.92
N LEU A 10 4.80 6.63 -1.08
CA LEU A 10 3.83 5.68 -0.55
C LEU A 10 3.78 5.72 0.97
N GLY A 11 4.95 5.72 1.60
CA GLY A 11 5.01 5.78 3.06
C GLY A 11 4.33 7.02 3.62
N THR A 12 4.58 8.17 2.99
CA THR A 12 3.97 9.42 3.42
C THR A 12 2.46 9.38 3.26
N ALA A 13 1.97 8.84 2.15
CA ALA A 13 0.54 8.75 1.89
C ALA A 13 -0.16 7.84 2.91
N LEU A 14 0.45 6.69 3.19
CA LEU A 14 -0.16 5.74 4.12
C LEU A 14 -0.12 6.25 5.57
N LYS A 15 0.96 6.96 5.94
CA LYS A 15 1.02 7.58 7.25
C LYS A 15 -0.06 8.64 7.41
N ALA A 16 -0.27 9.45 6.38
CA ALA A 16 -1.32 10.47 6.42
C ALA A 16 -2.70 9.82 6.57
N ALA A 17 -2.94 8.74 5.83
CA ALA A 17 -4.21 8.02 5.93
C ALA A 17 -4.43 7.45 7.33
N ARG A 18 -3.37 6.87 7.92
CA ARG A 18 -3.46 6.33 9.27
C ARG A 18 -3.84 7.42 10.27
N LYS A 19 -3.19 8.57 10.16
CA LYS A 19 -3.48 9.68 11.07
C LYS A 19 -4.88 10.23 10.87
N GLN A 20 -5.34 10.27 9.63
CA GLN A 20 -6.70 10.68 9.31
C GLN A 20 -7.72 9.79 10.01
N LEU A 21 -7.42 8.51 10.15
CA LEU A 21 -8.29 7.55 10.81
C LEU A 21 -8.04 7.50 12.32
N ALA A 22 -7.15 8.34 12.85
CA ALA A 22 -6.82 8.41 14.27
C ALA A 22 -6.28 7.08 14.81
N LEU A 23 -5.54 6.34 13.99
CA LEU A 23 -4.94 5.07 14.39
C LEU A 23 -3.48 5.27 14.79
N THR A 24 -3.05 4.52 15.80
CA THR A 24 -1.63 4.44 16.13
C THR A 24 -0.99 3.41 15.20
N GLN A 25 0.35 3.42 15.16
CA GLN A 25 1.07 2.41 14.39
C GLN A 25 0.76 0.99 14.87
N PRO A 26 0.75 0.70 16.19
CA PRO A 26 0.36 -0.63 16.65
C PRO A 26 -1.06 -1.02 16.27
N GLN A 27 -1.99 -0.08 16.29
CA GLN A 27 -3.37 -0.37 15.92
C GLN A 27 -3.47 -0.74 14.44
N LEU A 28 -2.78 0.00 13.59
CA LEU A 28 -2.76 -0.33 12.16
C LEU A 28 -2.09 -1.69 11.92
N ALA A 29 -0.99 -1.95 12.60
CA ALA A 29 -0.29 -3.23 12.48
C ALA A 29 -1.23 -4.39 12.80
N MET A 30 -1.97 -4.27 13.89
CA MET A 30 -2.91 -5.29 14.29
C MET A 30 -4.02 -5.48 13.24
N ALA A 31 -4.57 -4.39 12.74
CA ALA A 31 -5.65 -4.46 11.75
C ALA A 31 -5.16 -5.10 10.45
N ALA A 32 -3.92 -4.83 10.08
CA ALA A 32 -3.36 -5.34 8.82
C ALA A 32 -2.76 -6.74 8.96
N GLY A 33 -2.58 -7.21 10.18
CA GLY A 33 -1.95 -8.52 10.39
C GLY A 33 -0.46 -8.51 10.13
N VAL A 34 0.22 -7.39 10.41
CA VAL A 34 1.67 -7.27 10.25
C VAL A 34 2.28 -6.77 11.54
N GLY A 35 3.60 -6.85 11.63
CA GLY A 35 4.28 -6.34 12.83
C GLY A 35 4.35 -4.82 12.84
N VAL A 36 4.49 -4.24 14.04
CA VAL A 36 4.61 -2.80 14.17
C VAL A 36 5.85 -2.29 13.44
N ARG A 37 6.94 -3.04 13.49
CA ARG A 37 8.17 -2.64 12.79
C ARG A 37 7.92 -2.46 11.31
N PHE A 38 7.08 -3.31 10.74
CA PHE A 38 6.74 -3.20 9.32
C PHE A 38 6.08 -1.85 9.05
N ILE A 39 5.17 -1.41 9.92
CA ILE A 39 4.50 -0.12 9.76
C ILE A 39 5.51 1.03 9.87
N VAL A 40 6.41 0.95 10.84
CA VAL A 40 7.43 1.99 11.01
C VAL A 40 8.27 2.11 9.74
N ASP A 41 8.74 0.98 9.21
CA ASP A 41 9.58 0.97 8.01
C ASP A 41 8.82 1.46 6.79
N LEU A 42 7.58 1.03 6.64
CA LEU A 42 6.74 1.44 5.52
C LEU A 42 6.54 2.96 5.51
N GLU A 43 6.20 3.52 6.66
CA GLU A 43 5.94 4.96 6.76
C GLU A 43 7.22 5.77 6.60
N ALA A 44 8.36 5.17 6.89
CA ALA A 44 9.65 5.83 6.68
C ALA A 44 10.14 5.73 5.23
N GLY A 45 9.44 4.98 4.39
CA GLY A 45 9.79 4.88 2.98
C GLY A 45 10.82 3.82 2.66
N LYS A 46 10.98 2.80 3.51
CA LYS A 46 11.93 1.74 3.26
C LYS A 46 11.61 1.05 1.93
N PRO A 47 12.59 0.91 1.02
CA PRO A 47 12.30 0.39 -0.33
C PRO A 47 12.20 -1.12 -0.43
N THR A 48 12.65 -1.86 0.58
CA THR A 48 12.77 -3.32 0.49
C THR A 48 11.72 -4.04 1.32
N LEU A 49 10.45 -3.67 1.14
CA LEU A 49 9.36 -4.27 1.89
C LEU A 49 8.61 -5.28 1.03
N ARG A 50 8.02 -6.27 1.70
CA ARG A 50 7.22 -7.26 1.00
C ARG A 50 5.93 -6.63 0.49
N LEU A 51 5.69 -6.73 -0.81
CA LEU A 51 4.51 -6.14 -1.42
C LEU A 51 3.22 -6.68 -0.83
N GLU A 52 3.18 -7.97 -0.54
CA GLU A 52 1.99 -8.58 0.03
C GLU A 52 1.56 -7.88 1.32
N ASN A 53 2.54 -7.56 2.17
CA ASN A 53 2.24 -6.89 3.42
C ASN A 53 1.86 -5.42 3.19
N VAL A 54 2.46 -4.78 2.19
CA VAL A 54 2.07 -3.42 1.83
C VAL A 54 0.59 -3.40 1.41
N LEU A 55 0.18 -4.38 0.61
CA LEU A 55 -1.21 -4.46 0.17
C LEU A 55 -2.16 -4.70 1.35
N ARG A 56 -1.73 -5.47 2.34
CA ARG A 56 -2.54 -5.68 3.55
C ARG A 56 -2.75 -4.38 4.31
N VAL A 57 -1.72 -3.55 4.40
CA VAL A 57 -1.83 -2.27 5.09
C VAL A 57 -2.78 -1.34 4.34
N ILE A 58 -2.66 -1.29 3.01
CA ILE A 58 -3.55 -0.46 2.19
C ILE A 58 -5.01 -0.88 2.41
N ALA A 59 -5.27 -2.18 2.40
CA ALA A 59 -6.61 -2.70 2.63
C ALA A 59 -7.13 -2.37 4.04
N ALA A 60 -6.25 -2.46 5.05
CA ALA A 60 -6.63 -2.16 6.42
C ALA A 60 -7.00 -0.68 6.59
N LEU A 61 -6.43 0.19 5.75
CA LEU A 61 -6.76 1.61 5.75
C LEU A 61 -8.00 1.92 4.92
N GLY A 62 -8.64 0.90 4.35
CA GLY A 62 -9.83 1.10 3.53
C GLY A 62 -9.53 1.48 2.10
N GLY A 63 -8.28 1.37 1.68
CA GLY A 63 -7.87 1.76 0.35
C GLY A 63 -7.69 0.59 -0.59
N GLN A 64 -7.24 0.90 -1.78
CA GLN A 64 -6.90 -0.09 -2.78
C GLN A 64 -5.82 0.47 -3.68
N LEU A 65 -5.03 -0.41 -4.25
CA LEU A 65 -3.99 -0.04 -5.18
C LEU A 65 -4.53 -0.08 -6.59
N GLN A 66 -4.35 1.01 -7.33
CA GLN A 66 -4.74 1.07 -8.74
C GLN A 66 -3.55 1.55 -9.55
N LEU A 67 -3.45 1.08 -10.78
CA LEU A 67 -2.38 1.47 -11.69
C LEU A 67 -3.00 2.14 -12.92
N GLU A 68 -2.43 3.27 -13.28
CA GLU A 68 -2.85 4.02 -14.47
C GLU A 68 -1.64 4.25 -15.36
N GLY A 69 -1.91 4.51 -16.62
CA GLY A 69 -0.84 4.84 -17.55
C GLY A 69 -0.14 3.66 -18.16
N LEU A 70 -0.58 2.45 -17.84
CA LEU A 70 0.03 1.26 -18.41
C LEU A 70 -0.60 0.93 -19.77
N PRO A 71 0.13 0.23 -20.63
CA PRO A 71 -0.44 -0.20 -21.91
C PRO A 71 -1.67 -1.07 -21.70
N ARG A 72 -2.74 -0.79 -22.41
CA ARG A 72 -4.00 -1.49 -22.19
C ARG A 72 -4.03 -2.86 -22.84
N ALA A 73 -3.28 -3.06 -23.89
CA ALA A 73 -3.32 -4.32 -24.61
C ALA A 73 -3.02 -5.50 -23.71
N ALA A 74 -2.16 -5.30 -22.76
CA ALA A 74 -1.79 -6.37 -21.86
C ALA A 74 -2.92 -6.76 -20.94
N ALA A 75 -3.81 -5.84 -20.74
CA ALA A 75 -4.83 -6.11 -19.78
C ALA A 75 -5.87 -7.05 -20.24
N THR A 76 -5.92 -7.25 -21.29
CA THR A 76 -6.99 -7.98 -21.65
C THR A 76 -7.01 -9.38 -21.43
N ARG A 77 -6.92 -9.08 -20.64
CA ARG A 77 -7.11 -10.00 -20.42
C ARG A 77 -6.84 -10.86 -19.86
N GLY A 78 -6.96 -10.72 -19.51
CA GLY A 78 -6.79 -11.28 -19.31
C GLY A 78 -6.73 -11.91 -18.90
N ALA A 79 -6.65 -11.68 -18.91
CA ALA A 79 -6.52 -12.15 -18.81
C ALA A 79 -6.60 -12.83 -18.49
N GLU A 80 -6.78 -12.70 -18.53
CA GLU A 80 -6.84 -13.17 -18.48
C GLU A 80 -6.56 -14.03 -18.20
N HIS A 81 -6.54 -14.32 -18.26
CA HIS A 81 -6.28 -15.02 -18.20
C HIS A 81 -5.72 -15.75 -18.26
N GLU A 82 -5.48 -15.68 -18.32
CA GLU A 82 -4.96 -16.23 -18.59
C GLU A 82 -4.40 -16.55 -18.66
N ALA A 83 -4.25 -16.67 -18.64
CA ALA A 83 -3.76 -16.93 -18.82
C ALA A 83 -3.60 -17.23 -18.90
#